data_f393ea52055d0c939bbec9ac88d38f23
#
_entry.id   f393ea52055d0c939bbec9ac88d38f23
#
_cell.length_a   1.000
_cell.length_b   1.000
_cell.length_c   1.000
_cell.angle_alpha   90.00
_cell.angle_beta   90.00
_cell.angle_gamma   90.00
#
_symmetry.space_group_name_H-M   'P 1'
#
loop_
_entity.id
_entity.type
_entity.pdbx_description
1 polymer ?
#
loop_
_entity_poly.entity_id
_entity_poly.type
_entity_poly.pdbx_seq_one_letter_code
_entity_poly.pdbx_strand_id
1 'polypeptide(L)'
;IDETPDAVTLSCFDPVRRAVAKLALEKLIIDGRIQPAKIEEKVAEAQKGINQAIKEAGEQAVYELGIIDLPTEIVQLLGRLSYRTSYGQSVLTHSVEVAYFAQMLADELGLDSEIAKKAGLLHDIGKAIDHEVEGDHLNLGIKILQKYKIDEKIILAMKSHHENYPIAIPEAYLV
;
A
#
# COMPACT_ATOMS: atom_id res chain seq x y z
N ILE A 1 -20.09 7.31 16.86
CA ILE A 1 -19.79 8.74 17.11
C ILE A 1 -19.49 8.83 18.59
N ASP A 2 -18.33 9.29 18.94
CA ASP A 2 -17.91 9.52 20.31
C ASP A 2 -18.41 10.90 20.75
N GLU A 3 -18.99 11.02 21.93
CA GLU A 3 -19.51 12.28 22.50
C GLU A 3 -18.41 13.12 23.18
N THR A 4 -17.15 12.95 22.79
CA THR A 4 -16.06 13.76 23.32
C THR A 4 -16.28 15.22 22.91
N PRO A 5 -16.33 16.17 23.85
CA PRO A 5 -16.48 17.58 23.52
C PRO A 5 -15.38 18.03 22.54
N ASP A 6 -15.76 18.78 21.53
CA ASP A 6 -14.87 19.35 20.51
C ASP A 6 -14.13 18.35 19.60
N ALA A 7 -14.53 17.08 19.59
CA ALA A 7 -13.92 16.04 18.73
C ALA A 7 -14.97 15.18 18.04
N VAL A 8 -14.67 14.78 16.80
CA VAL A 8 -15.44 13.77 16.03
C VAL A 8 -14.53 12.61 15.71
N THR A 9 -14.86 11.42 16.22
CA THR A 9 -14.11 10.21 15.95
C THR A 9 -14.66 9.50 14.70
N LEU A 10 -13.79 9.22 13.73
CA LEU A 10 -14.10 8.44 12.53
C LEU A 10 -13.45 7.08 12.63
N SER A 11 -14.24 6.01 12.53
CA SER A 11 -13.78 4.62 12.54
C SER A 11 -14.27 3.88 11.30
N CYS A 12 -13.37 3.17 10.63
CA CYS A 12 -13.67 2.31 9.50
C CYS A 12 -12.54 1.29 9.32
N PHE A 13 -12.88 0.06 8.95
CA PHE A 13 -11.88 -0.97 8.62
C PHE A 13 -11.05 -0.58 7.39
N ASP A 14 -11.71 -0.04 6.36
CA ASP A 14 -11.04 0.46 5.15
C ASP A 14 -10.36 1.81 5.45
N PRO A 15 -9.01 1.89 5.45
CA PRO A 15 -8.29 3.11 5.75
C PRO A 15 -8.49 4.19 4.67
N VAL A 16 -8.73 3.81 3.41
CA VAL A 16 -8.98 4.74 2.31
C VAL A 16 -10.35 5.39 2.49
N ARG A 17 -11.39 4.60 2.80
CA ARG A 17 -12.73 5.15 3.10
C ARG A 17 -12.71 6.07 4.31
N ARG A 18 -11.93 5.72 5.34
CA ARG A 18 -11.74 6.58 6.51
C ARG A 18 -11.10 7.93 6.14
N ALA A 19 -10.08 7.92 5.26
CA ALA A 19 -9.42 9.13 4.76
C ALA A 19 -10.39 9.99 3.92
N VAL A 20 -11.20 9.37 3.07
CA VAL A 20 -12.26 10.07 2.30
C VAL A 20 -13.26 10.74 3.23
N ALA A 21 -13.75 10.02 4.24
CA ALA A 21 -14.71 10.55 5.21
C ALA A 21 -14.12 11.73 5.99
N LYS A 22 -12.86 11.62 6.43
CA LYS A 22 -12.13 12.71 7.11
C LYS A 22 -12.03 13.95 6.24
N LEU A 23 -11.52 13.80 5.01
CA LEU A 23 -11.34 14.91 4.08
C LEU A 23 -12.68 15.57 3.69
N ALA A 24 -13.74 14.78 3.49
CA ALA A 24 -15.07 15.29 3.21
C ALA A 24 -15.63 16.10 4.39
N LEU A 25 -15.46 15.59 5.62
CA LEU A 25 -15.90 16.29 6.83
C LEU A 25 -15.15 17.62 7.03
N GLU A 26 -13.83 17.63 6.87
CA GLU A 26 -13.01 18.86 6.94
C GLU A 26 -13.49 19.90 5.93
N LYS A 27 -13.76 19.51 4.69
CA LYS A 27 -14.29 20.39 3.65
C LYS A 27 -15.69 20.92 3.98
N LEU A 28 -16.56 20.10 4.59
CA LEU A 28 -17.89 20.51 5.03
C LEU A 28 -17.85 21.51 6.19
N ILE A 29 -16.94 21.31 7.14
CA ILE A 29 -16.73 22.23 8.27
C ILE A 29 -16.29 23.61 7.74
N ILE A 30 -15.37 23.64 6.80
CA ILE A 30 -14.88 24.89 6.18
C ILE A 30 -15.99 25.57 5.37
N ASP A 31 -16.80 24.82 4.62
CA ASP A 31 -17.92 25.39 3.81
C ASP A 31 -19.07 25.89 4.70
N GLY A 32 -19.32 25.27 5.85
CA GLY A 32 -20.39 25.61 6.79
C GLY A 32 -21.79 25.21 6.32
N ARG A 33 -21.98 24.75 5.09
CA ARG A 33 -23.28 24.36 4.51
C ARG A 33 -23.47 22.85 4.57
N ILE A 34 -24.05 22.38 5.65
CA ILE A 34 -24.29 20.93 5.88
C ILE A 34 -25.69 20.57 5.38
N GLN A 35 -25.81 20.38 4.08
CA GLN A 35 -27.03 19.94 3.39
C GLN A 35 -26.74 18.65 2.60
N PRO A 36 -27.72 17.76 2.37
CA PRO A 36 -27.49 16.47 1.70
C PRO A 36 -26.74 16.60 0.38
N ALA A 37 -27.16 17.49 -0.51
CA ALA A 37 -26.48 17.71 -1.80
C ALA A 37 -25.02 18.18 -1.64
N LYS A 38 -24.73 19.00 -0.62
CA LYS A 38 -23.35 19.43 -0.34
C LYS A 38 -22.49 18.32 0.27
N ILE A 39 -23.09 17.47 1.07
CA ILE A 39 -22.41 16.28 1.62
C ILE A 39 -21.98 15.37 0.46
N GLU A 40 -22.90 15.05 -0.47
CA GLU A 40 -22.59 14.21 -1.64
C GLU A 40 -21.50 14.86 -2.52
N GLU A 41 -21.58 16.15 -2.79
CA GLU A 41 -20.56 16.90 -3.54
C GLU A 41 -19.19 16.81 -2.88
N LYS A 42 -19.10 17.05 -1.55
CA LYS A 42 -17.84 17.02 -0.82
C LYS A 42 -17.26 15.61 -0.67
N VAL A 43 -18.10 14.60 -0.57
CA VAL A 43 -17.67 13.20 -0.59
C VAL A 43 -17.08 12.84 -1.96
N ALA A 44 -17.74 13.22 -3.06
CA ALA A 44 -17.23 12.97 -4.41
C ALA A 44 -15.90 13.70 -4.67
N GLU A 45 -15.77 14.97 -4.25
CA GLU A 45 -14.52 15.71 -4.33
C GLU A 45 -13.41 15.04 -3.51
N ALA A 46 -13.70 14.61 -2.27
CA ALA A 46 -12.75 13.95 -1.39
C ALA A 46 -12.28 12.61 -1.99
N GLN A 47 -13.21 11.81 -2.50
CA GLN A 47 -12.89 10.54 -3.17
C GLN A 47 -11.94 10.75 -4.35
N LYS A 48 -12.22 11.74 -5.20
CA LYS A 48 -11.35 12.08 -6.33
C LYS A 48 -9.96 12.51 -5.87
N GLY A 49 -9.89 13.35 -4.83
CA GLY A 49 -8.61 13.81 -4.26
C GLY A 49 -7.79 12.66 -3.67
N ILE A 50 -8.42 11.77 -2.91
CA ILE A 50 -7.75 10.60 -2.32
C ILE A 50 -7.27 9.62 -3.41
N ASN A 51 -8.08 9.37 -4.45
CA ASN A 51 -7.68 8.50 -5.56
C ASN A 51 -6.46 9.08 -6.31
N GLN A 52 -6.42 10.40 -6.49
CA GLN A 52 -5.27 11.07 -7.10
C GLN A 52 -4.02 10.95 -6.21
N ALA A 53 -4.15 11.17 -4.90
CA ALA A 53 -3.05 11.02 -3.95
C ALA A 53 -2.52 9.58 -3.90
N ILE A 54 -3.40 8.57 -3.96
CA ILE A 54 -3.01 7.16 -4.06
C ILE A 54 -2.17 6.91 -5.32
N LYS A 55 -2.63 7.42 -6.47
CA LYS A 55 -1.91 7.29 -7.73
C LYS A 55 -0.52 7.91 -7.63
N GLU A 56 -0.45 9.16 -7.19
CA GLU A 56 0.81 9.90 -7.03
C GLU A 56 1.78 9.22 -6.06
N ALA A 57 1.30 8.71 -4.93
CA ALA A 57 2.12 8.00 -3.96
C ALA A 57 2.71 6.70 -4.55
N GLY A 58 1.93 5.93 -5.31
CA GLY A 58 2.41 4.73 -5.98
C GLY A 58 3.43 5.05 -7.07
N GLU A 59 3.15 6.05 -7.92
CA GLU A 59 4.06 6.52 -8.99
C GLU A 59 5.37 7.06 -8.40
N GLN A 60 5.31 7.79 -7.29
CA GLN A 60 6.50 8.30 -6.60
C GLN A 60 7.37 7.17 -6.06
N ALA A 61 6.78 6.15 -5.44
CA ALA A 61 7.54 5.02 -4.89
C ALA A 61 8.29 4.24 -5.96
N VAL A 62 7.64 3.93 -7.09
CA VAL A 62 8.32 3.22 -8.20
C VAL A 62 9.35 4.10 -8.91
N TYR A 63 9.10 5.39 -9.04
CA TYR A 63 10.05 6.35 -9.61
C TYR A 63 11.31 6.46 -8.75
N GLU A 64 11.17 6.59 -7.44
CA GLU A 64 12.26 6.66 -6.48
C GLU A 64 13.18 5.44 -6.54
N LEU A 65 12.61 4.24 -6.69
CA LEU A 65 13.34 2.98 -6.82
C LEU A 65 13.83 2.69 -8.26
N GLY A 66 13.50 3.53 -9.24
CA GLY A 66 13.84 3.32 -10.64
C GLY A 66 13.14 2.12 -11.29
N ILE A 67 11.99 1.70 -10.76
CA ILE A 67 11.22 0.57 -11.28
C ILE A 67 10.22 1.07 -12.34
N ILE A 68 10.33 0.59 -13.57
CA ILE A 68 9.53 1.08 -14.72
C ILE A 68 8.59 0.04 -15.32
N ASP A 69 8.69 -1.21 -14.90
CA ASP A 69 8.04 -2.37 -15.54
C ASP A 69 6.89 -2.97 -14.70
N LEU A 70 6.41 -2.27 -13.67
CA LEU A 70 5.25 -2.71 -12.91
C LEU A 70 3.93 -2.27 -13.56
N PRO A 71 2.92 -3.16 -13.62
CA PRO A 71 1.58 -2.81 -14.08
C PRO A 71 0.97 -1.67 -13.27
N THR A 72 0.20 -0.80 -13.95
CA THR A 72 -0.45 0.36 -13.30
C THR A 72 -1.32 -0.04 -12.10
N GLU A 73 -1.98 -1.18 -12.16
CA GLU A 73 -2.82 -1.69 -11.07
C GLU A 73 -1.99 -2.04 -9.83
N ILE A 74 -0.79 -2.61 -10.02
CA ILE A 74 0.16 -2.88 -8.92
C ILE A 74 0.62 -1.55 -8.30
N VAL A 75 0.96 -0.57 -9.14
CA VAL A 75 1.37 0.78 -8.68
C VAL A 75 0.24 1.45 -7.87
N GLN A 76 -1.02 1.30 -8.30
CA GLN A 76 -2.16 1.80 -7.53
C GLN A 76 -2.35 1.09 -6.19
N LEU A 77 -2.15 -0.24 -6.14
CA LEU A 77 -2.19 -0.99 -4.88
C LEU A 77 -1.06 -0.55 -3.93
N LEU A 78 0.15 -0.34 -4.44
CA LEU A 78 1.25 0.25 -3.65
C LEU A 78 0.85 1.61 -3.08
N GLY A 79 0.26 2.49 -3.89
CA GLY A 79 -0.22 3.78 -3.43
C GLY A 79 -1.25 3.70 -2.30
N ARG A 80 -2.14 2.69 -2.29
CA ARG A 80 -3.10 2.45 -1.18
C ARG A 80 -2.41 2.14 0.15
N LEU A 81 -1.21 1.54 0.12
CA LEU A 81 -0.42 1.26 1.32
C LEU A 81 0.01 2.53 2.06
N SER A 82 0.00 3.71 1.41
CA SER A 82 0.26 4.99 2.08
C SER A 82 -0.78 5.33 3.17
N TYR A 83 -1.98 4.78 3.06
CA TYR A 83 -3.07 4.94 4.04
C TYR A 83 -3.12 3.82 5.08
N ARG A 84 -2.30 2.79 4.94
CA ARG A 84 -2.16 1.69 5.89
C ARG A 84 -0.97 1.92 6.80
N THR A 85 -1.17 1.80 8.11
CA THR A 85 -0.09 1.87 9.10
C THR A 85 0.11 0.50 9.75
N SER A 86 1.36 0.15 9.97
CA SER A 86 1.78 -1.03 10.73
C SER A 86 2.93 -0.62 11.65
N TYR A 87 2.85 -0.94 12.93
CA TYR A 87 3.85 -0.56 13.95
C TYR A 87 4.21 0.95 13.96
N GLY A 88 3.22 1.80 13.64
CA GLY A 88 3.39 3.27 13.66
C GLY A 88 4.00 3.88 12.39
N GLN A 89 4.33 3.07 11.39
CA GLN A 89 4.88 3.52 10.11
C GLN A 89 3.89 3.27 8.97
N SER A 90 3.92 4.10 7.91
CA SER A 90 3.23 3.81 6.66
C SER A 90 3.80 2.55 6.02
N VAL A 91 2.92 1.62 5.62
CA VAL A 91 3.36 0.37 4.97
C VAL A 91 4.07 0.66 3.64
N LEU A 92 3.65 1.70 2.89
CA LEU A 92 4.36 2.10 1.66
C LEU A 92 5.79 2.55 1.96
N THR A 93 5.98 3.41 2.97
CA THR A 93 7.32 3.87 3.36
C THR A 93 8.20 2.70 3.79
N HIS A 94 7.67 1.80 4.62
CA HIS A 94 8.34 0.58 5.02
C HIS A 94 8.74 -0.27 3.80
N SER A 95 7.83 -0.49 2.85
CA SER A 95 8.12 -1.28 1.64
C SER A 95 9.23 -0.65 0.77
N VAL A 96 9.29 0.67 0.67
CA VAL A 96 10.38 1.39 -0.03
C VAL A 96 11.70 1.21 0.70
N GLU A 97 11.72 1.32 2.02
CA GLU A 97 12.93 1.09 2.84
C GLU A 97 13.44 -0.35 2.69
N VAL A 98 12.54 -1.35 2.79
CA VAL A 98 12.90 -2.77 2.59
C VAL A 98 13.46 -2.99 1.19
N ALA A 99 12.87 -2.39 0.15
CA ALA A 99 13.37 -2.48 -1.22
C ALA A 99 14.81 -1.95 -1.36
N TYR A 100 15.11 -0.81 -0.76
CA TYR A 100 16.48 -0.26 -0.76
C TYR A 100 17.47 -1.16 -0.03
N PHE A 101 17.12 -1.63 1.18
CA PHE A 101 18.01 -2.52 1.93
C PHE A 101 18.23 -3.85 1.21
N ALA A 102 17.18 -4.46 0.67
CA ALA A 102 17.27 -5.70 -0.08
C ALA A 102 18.16 -5.54 -1.32
N GLN A 103 18.01 -4.42 -2.06
CA GLN A 103 18.87 -4.10 -3.20
C GLN A 103 20.33 -3.98 -2.79
N MET A 104 20.64 -3.18 -1.78
CA MET A 104 22.00 -2.95 -1.31
C MET A 104 22.69 -4.24 -0.85
N LEU A 105 21.97 -5.07 -0.08
CA LEU A 105 22.48 -6.36 0.38
C LEU A 105 22.69 -7.33 -0.77
N ALA A 106 21.78 -7.37 -1.76
CA ALA A 106 21.92 -8.20 -2.94
C ALA A 106 23.16 -7.81 -3.76
N ASP A 107 23.40 -6.51 -3.96
CA ASP A 107 24.59 -6.01 -4.66
C ASP A 107 25.88 -6.44 -3.95
N GLU A 108 25.95 -6.33 -2.62
CA GLU A 108 27.11 -6.73 -1.81
C GLU A 108 27.35 -8.25 -1.84
N LEU A 109 26.28 -9.05 -1.90
CA LEU A 109 26.35 -10.51 -1.90
C LEU A 109 26.46 -11.11 -3.31
N GLY A 110 26.42 -10.29 -4.36
CA GLY A 110 26.44 -10.75 -5.76
C GLY A 110 25.18 -11.52 -6.17
N LEU A 111 24.02 -11.20 -5.57
CA LEU A 111 22.70 -11.72 -5.89
C LEU A 111 21.97 -10.81 -6.89
N ASP A 112 20.79 -11.22 -7.33
CA ASP A 112 19.97 -10.41 -8.24
C ASP A 112 19.28 -9.27 -7.50
N SER A 113 19.90 -8.08 -7.55
CA SER A 113 19.42 -6.90 -6.83
C SER A 113 18.09 -6.36 -7.37
N GLU A 114 17.75 -6.57 -8.65
CA GLU A 114 16.46 -6.17 -9.20
C GLU A 114 15.33 -7.07 -8.68
N ILE A 115 15.58 -8.36 -8.52
CA ILE A 115 14.62 -9.28 -7.90
C ILE A 115 14.45 -8.94 -6.42
N ALA A 116 15.54 -8.77 -5.67
CA ALA A 116 15.49 -8.44 -4.25
C ALA A 116 14.76 -7.11 -3.99
N LYS A 117 15.07 -6.07 -4.76
CA LYS A 117 14.41 -4.76 -4.69
C LYS A 117 12.90 -4.85 -4.93
N LYS A 118 12.48 -5.49 -6.02
CA LYS A 118 11.06 -5.66 -6.36
C LYS A 118 10.33 -6.52 -5.34
N ALA A 119 10.95 -7.58 -4.85
CA ALA A 119 10.38 -8.41 -3.80
C ALA A 119 10.20 -7.62 -2.51
N GLY A 120 11.19 -6.84 -2.09
CA GLY A 120 11.10 -5.94 -0.93
C GLY A 120 9.99 -4.90 -1.06
N LEU A 121 9.82 -4.28 -2.25
CA LEU A 121 8.72 -3.35 -2.50
C LEU A 121 7.35 -4.01 -2.41
N LEU A 122 7.23 -5.26 -2.85
CA LEU A 122 5.95 -5.95 -3.04
C LEU A 122 5.59 -6.90 -1.90
N HIS A 123 6.47 -7.12 -0.88
CA HIS A 123 6.27 -8.14 0.15
C HIS A 123 4.94 -7.97 0.90
N ASP A 124 4.54 -6.75 1.14
CA ASP A 124 3.34 -6.38 1.90
C ASP A 124 2.16 -5.93 1.01
N ILE A 125 2.19 -6.14 -0.31
CA ILE A 125 1.17 -5.66 -1.26
C ILE A 125 -0.24 -6.14 -0.90
N GLY A 126 -0.38 -7.31 -0.29
CA GLY A 126 -1.67 -7.86 0.13
C GLY A 126 -2.37 -7.03 1.21
N LYS A 127 -1.64 -6.25 2.02
CA LYS A 127 -2.20 -5.33 3.01
C LYS A 127 -3.03 -4.20 2.38
N ALA A 128 -2.91 -3.98 1.06
CA ALA A 128 -3.74 -3.02 0.34
C ALA A 128 -5.21 -3.44 0.25
N ILE A 129 -5.53 -4.74 0.40
CA ILE A 129 -6.87 -5.29 0.23
C ILE A 129 -7.30 -6.27 1.35
N ASP A 130 -6.48 -6.52 2.36
CA ASP A 130 -6.77 -7.49 3.44
C ASP A 130 -8.03 -7.16 4.26
N HIS A 131 -8.48 -5.93 4.20
CA HIS A 131 -9.71 -5.46 4.84
C HIS A 131 -10.96 -5.63 3.94
N GLU A 132 -10.80 -5.89 2.65
CA GLU A 132 -11.88 -6.10 1.67
C GLU A 132 -12.10 -7.58 1.35
N VAL A 133 -11.03 -8.40 1.45
CA VAL A 133 -11.00 -9.81 1.03
C VAL A 133 -10.51 -10.68 2.18
N GLU A 134 -11.23 -11.76 2.47
CA GLU A 134 -10.85 -12.72 3.49
C GLU A 134 -9.54 -13.45 3.10
N GLY A 135 -8.59 -13.50 4.03
CA GLY A 135 -7.29 -14.15 3.87
C GLY A 135 -6.16 -13.36 4.52
N ASP A 136 -5.03 -14.01 4.71
CA ASP A 136 -3.82 -13.33 5.17
C ASP A 136 -3.20 -12.50 4.02
N HIS A 137 -2.51 -11.44 4.38
CA HIS A 137 -1.90 -10.51 3.40
C HIS A 137 -0.87 -11.19 2.49
N LEU A 138 -0.17 -12.23 2.98
CA LEU A 138 0.81 -12.96 2.19
C LEU A 138 0.15 -13.71 1.04
N ASN A 139 -0.88 -14.53 1.33
CA ASN A 139 -1.62 -15.28 0.33
C ASN A 139 -2.38 -14.34 -0.65
N LEU A 140 -2.91 -13.23 -0.15
CA LEU A 140 -3.52 -12.21 -0.99
C LEU A 140 -2.48 -11.56 -1.92
N GLY A 141 -1.29 -11.22 -1.40
CA GLY A 141 -0.18 -10.69 -2.18
C GLY A 141 0.24 -11.63 -3.29
N ILE A 142 0.47 -12.91 -2.98
CA ILE A 142 0.82 -13.94 -3.99
C ILE A 142 -0.22 -13.98 -5.12
N LYS A 143 -1.53 -14.05 -4.77
CA LYS A 143 -2.62 -14.07 -5.76
C LYS A 143 -2.64 -12.82 -6.64
N ILE A 144 -2.42 -11.64 -6.06
CA ILE A 144 -2.33 -10.37 -6.80
C ILE A 144 -1.17 -10.45 -7.80
N LEU A 145 0.03 -10.79 -7.35
CA LEU A 145 1.22 -10.81 -8.19
C LEU A 145 1.09 -11.84 -9.32
N GLN A 146 0.53 -13.03 -9.05
CA GLN A 146 0.23 -14.04 -10.07
C GLN A 146 -0.79 -13.55 -11.10
N LYS A 147 -1.87 -12.89 -10.66
CA LYS A 147 -2.91 -12.31 -11.55
C LYS A 147 -2.30 -11.32 -12.53
N TYR A 148 -1.36 -10.50 -12.10
CA TYR A 148 -0.70 -9.48 -12.92
C TYR A 148 0.58 -9.98 -13.57
N LYS A 149 0.84 -11.31 -13.52
CA LYS A 149 1.97 -11.98 -14.18
C LYS A 149 3.34 -11.39 -13.82
N ILE A 150 3.51 -11.04 -12.55
CA ILE A 150 4.81 -10.65 -12.02
C ILE A 150 5.74 -11.86 -12.05
N ASP A 151 7.03 -11.62 -12.27
CA ASP A 151 8.04 -12.66 -12.33
C ASP A 151 7.98 -13.62 -11.14
N GLU A 152 7.98 -14.92 -11.41
CA GLU A 152 7.91 -15.97 -10.39
C GLU A 152 9.04 -15.86 -9.35
N LYS A 153 10.23 -15.41 -9.75
CA LYS A 153 11.34 -15.21 -8.80
C LYS A 153 11.05 -14.13 -7.77
N ILE A 154 10.37 -13.04 -8.17
CA ILE A 154 9.94 -11.99 -7.26
C ILE A 154 8.93 -12.55 -6.25
N ILE A 155 7.98 -13.37 -6.72
CA ILE A 155 6.99 -14.02 -5.87
C ILE A 155 7.67 -15.02 -4.92
N LEU A 156 8.65 -15.78 -5.38
CA LEU A 156 9.44 -16.70 -4.56
C LEU A 156 10.26 -15.98 -3.49
N ALA A 157 10.84 -14.82 -3.82
CA ALA A 157 11.59 -14.02 -2.85
C ALA A 157 10.68 -13.45 -1.76
N MET A 158 9.52 -12.88 -2.13
CA MET A 158 8.65 -12.21 -1.17
C MET A 158 7.87 -13.16 -0.25
N LYS A 159 7.53 -14.37 -0.71
CA LYS A 159 6.59 -15.25 0.03
C LYS A 159 7.15 -15.85 1.32
N SER A 160 8.46 -15.84 1.51
CA SER A 160 9.11 -16.41 2.69
C SER A 160 9.37 -15.41 3.83
N HIS A 161 8.98 -14.16 3.69
CA HIS A 161 9.23 -13.12 4.70
C HIS A 161 8.53 -13.37 6.07
N HIS A 162 7.58 -14.27 6.16
CA HIS A 162 6.91 -14.69 7.40
C HIS A 162 7.17 -16.14 7.81
N GLU A 163 8.22 -16.76 7.35
CA GLU A 163 8.59 -18.15 7.68
C GLU A 163 7.52 -19.21 7.35
N ASN A 164 6.37 -18.83 6.79
CA ASN A 164 5.29 -19.74 6.41
C ASN A 164 5.63 -20.60 5.19
N TYR A 165 6.63 -20.20 4.43
CA TYR A 165 7.10 -20.89 3.23
C TYR A 165 8.61 -21.11 3.30
N PRO A 166 9.12 -22.23 2.75
CA PRO A 166 10.54 -22.45 2.67
C PRO A 166 11.20 -21.44 1.74
N ILE A 167 12.42 -21.05 2.07
CA ILE A 167 13.25 -20.19 1.23
C ILE A 167 13.61 -20.97 -0.04
N ALA A 168 13.16 -20.45 -1.19
CA ALA A 168 13.31 -21.13 -2.48
C ALA A 168 14.47 -20.58 -3.32
N ILE A 169 14.84 -19.32 -3.08
CA ILE A 169 15.93 -18.62 -3.79
C ILE A 169 16.73 -17.75 -2.81
N PRO A 170 18.01 -17.46 -3.09
CA PRO A 170 18.85 -16.69 -2.16
C PRO A 170 18.32 -15.31 -1.83
N GLU A 171 17.71 -14.62 -2.77
CA GLU A 171 17.14 -13.28 -2.58
C GLU A 171 16.04 -13.23 -1.52
N ALA A 172 15.40 -14.37 -1.23
CA ALA A 172 14.38 -14.48 -0.20
C ALA A 172 14.91 -14.32 1.25
N TYR A 173 16.23 -14.37 1.45
CA TYR A 173 16.85 -14.04 2.73
C TYR A 173 16.94 -12.53 2.98
N LEU A 174 16.68 -11.72 1.98
CA LEU A 174 16.88 -10.28 2.01
C LEU A 174 15.56 -9.50 2.19
N VAL A 175 14.42 -10.19 2.12
CA VAL A 175 13.07 -9.67 2.25
C VAL A 175 12.37 -10.24 3.48
#